data_6745477b9eac8a12ef83a8734d4dbcb2
#
_entry.id   6745477b9eac8a12ef83a8734d4dbcb2
#
_cell.length_a   1.000
_cell.length_b   1.000
_cell.length_c   1.000
_cell.angle_alpha   90.00
_cell.angle_beta   90.00
_cell.angle_gamma   90.00
#
_symmetry.space_group_name_H-M   'P 1'
#
loop_
_entity.id
_entity.type
_entity.pdbx_description
1 polymer ?
#
loop_
_entity_poly.entity_id
_entity_poly.type
_entity_poly.pdbx_seq_one_letter_code
_entity_poly.pdbx_strand_id
1 'polypeptide(L)'
;MIILLTVAVYFAALMLFSRLTASRSADNETFFRANRRSPWYMVAFGMVGASISGITFVSVPGMVMRTDMTYIQTCIGFILGYFTIAFVLLPVYYKLNLTTIYSYLKERLGMRSYKTGAWFFLISKMTGAAVRFYVVCIILQSFVMDEAGIPFPATVVGMTLLIWLYTRRGGIKTLVWTDSFQTTCMFAALILITYNVITQLGLSVPEALRAIAADSHSRMFVMDDWVSTQNFWKQILSGAFIAIVMTGLDQDMMQKNLTCKSLREAQKDVCTYGFAFVPANLLFMALGVLLMMLAGKEGVALPASGDELLPMFAATGSLGTVVTVLFTIGIVAASFSSADSALTALTTSFCVDVCERPKDERLRRKVHIGMAVVFVMFILIFKVLNSTSVIDAIYVMCSYTYGPLLGLFAYGLLTRRATKDRIVPYIAIASPLLCFALDTASKEWLGYKFGYELLMINGLLTFIGLFISSQPSSKH
;
A
#
# COMPACT_ATOMS: atom_id res chain seq x y z
N MET A 1 22.85 7.51 -18.58
CA MET A 1 22.67 6.54 -19.68
C MET A 1 22.34 5.13 -19.19
N ILE A 2 23.11 4.54 -18.25
CA ILE A 2 22.87 3.17 -17.73
C ILE A 2 21.50 3.02 -17.08
N ILE A 3 21.08 3.96 -16.24
CA ILE A 3 19.78 3.90 -15.55
C ILE A 3 18.63 3.94 -16.57
N LEU A 4 18.69 4.79 -17.58
CA LEU A 4 17.67 4.86 -18.63
C LEU A 4 17.58 3.54 -19.41
N LEU A 5 18.72 2.94 -19.75
CA LEU A 5 18.76 1.62 -20.41
C LEU A 5 18.17 0.55 -19.50
N THR A 6 18.49 0.56 -18.20
CA THR A 6 17.94 -0.37 -17.20
C THR A 6 16.40 -0.27 -17.14
N VAL A 7 15.89 0.94 -17.04
CA VAL A 7 14.43 1.20 -17.03
C VAL A 7 13.80 0.71 -18.32
N ALA A 8 14.39 1.01 -19.47
CA ALA A 8 13.88 0.58 -20.78
C ALA A 8 13.86 -0.96 -20.92
N VAL A 9 14.93 -1.64 -20.53
CA VAL A 9 15.03 -3.11 -20.56
C VAL A 9 14.05 -3.73 -19.58
N TYR A 10 13.92 -3.20 -18.38
CA TYR A 10 12.92 -3.65 -17.41
C TYR A 10 11.49 -3.56 -17.96
N PHE A 11 11.12 -2.41 -18.55
CA PHE A 11 9.80 -2.26 -19.16
C PHE A 11 9.60 -3.15 -20.37
N ALA A 12 10.59 -3.35 -21.21
CA ALA A 12 10.52 -4.30 -22.31
C ALA A 12 10.24 -5.72 -21.82
N ALA A 13 10.94 -6.15 -20.76
CA ALA A 13 10.73 -7.44 -20.11
C ALA A 13 9.32 -7.54 -19.49
N LEU A 14 8.86 -6.51 -18.77
CA LEU A 14 7.52 -6.46 -18.18
C LEU A 14 6.42 -6.51 -19.24
N MET A 15 6.57 -5.75 -20.33
CA MET A 15 5.62 -5.75 -21.46
C MET A 15 5.58 -7.10 -22.17
N LEU A 16 6.73 -7.74 -22.36
CA LEU A 16 6.81 -9.08 -22.94
C LEU A 16 6.11 -10.09 -22.02
N PHE A 17 6.42 -10.07 -20.72
CA PHE A 17 5.81 -10.94 -19.72
C PHE A 17 4.30 -10.74 -19.62
N SER A 18 3.85 -9.49 -19.62
CA SER A 18 2.43 -9.13 -19.65
C SER A 18 1.72 -9.68 -20.90
N ARG A 19 2.36 -9.63 -22.08
CA ARG A 19 1.81 -10.20 -23.33
C ARG A 19 1.71 -11.72 -23.28
N LEU A 20 2.69 -12.39 -22.71
CA LEU A 20 2.73 -13.85 -22.58
C LEU A 20 1.65 -14.36 -21.60
N THR A 21 1.36 -13.60 -20.55
CA THR A 21 0.38 -13.94 -19.51
C THR A 21 -1.02 -13.39 -19.78
N ALA A 22 -1.15 -12.45 -20.72
CA ALA A 22 -2.43 -11.81 -21.06
C ALA A 22 -3.44 -12.83 -21.59
N SER A 23 -4.69 -12.67 -21.16
CA SER A 23 -5.80 -13.44 -21.72
C SER A 23 -6.08 -13.02 -23.17
N ARG A 24 -6.46 -13.99 -24.02
CA ARG A 24 -6.97 -13.69 -25.36
C ARG A 24 -8.33 -12.98 -25.30
N SER A 25 -9.14 -13.22 -24.28
CA SER A 25 -10.40 -12.52 -24.01
C SER A 25 -10.16 -11.31 -23.12
N ALA A 26 -10.62 -10.16 -23.55
CA ALA A 26 -10.54 -8.91 -22.75
C ALA A 26 -11.90 -8.60 -22.09
N ASP A 27 -12.63 -9.64 -21.66
CA ASP A 27 -13.93 -9.50 -21.03
C ASP A 27 -13.85 -8.93 -19.61
N ASN A 28 -14.96 -8.45 -19.10
CA ASN A 28 -15.01 -7.82 -17.79
C ASN A 28 -14.82 -8.81 -16.65
N GLU A 29 -15.21 -10.08 -16.80
CA GLU A 29 -15.01 -11.11 -15.78
C GLU A 29 -13.51 -11.40 -15.59
N THR A 30 -12.77 -11.52 -16.69
CA THR A 30 -11.31 -11.64 -16.65
C THR A 30 -10.66 -10.41 -16.04
N PHE A 31 -11.12 -9.20 -16.40
CA PHE A 31 -10.56 -7.95 -15.90
C PHE A 31 -10.80 -7.76 -14.39
N PHE A 32 -12.00 -8.06 -13.89
CA PHE A 32 -12.38 -7.77 -12.51
C PHE A 32 -12.06 -8.92 -11.55
N ARG A 33 -12.11 -10.19 -11.98
CA ARG A 33 -12.06 -11.36 -11.09
C ARG A 33 -11.08 -12.46 -11.53
N ALA A 34 -10.35 -12.30 -12.66
CA ALA A 34 -9.49 -13.32 -13.26
C ALA A 34 -10.17 -14.69 -13.39
N ASN A 35 -11.48 -14.72 -13.61
CA ASN A 35 -12.32 -15.93 -13.66
C ASN A 35 -12.21 -16.81 -12.40
N ARG A 36 -11.73 -16.29 -11.27
CA ARG A 36 -11.46 -17.03 -10.02
C ARG A 36 -10.58 -18.27 -10.23
N ARG A 37 -9.49 -18.14 -10.96
CA ARG A 37 -8.58 -19.26 -11.29
C ARG A 37 -7.13 -18.97 -10.93
N SER A 38 -6.84 -17.93 -10.17
CA SER A 38 -5.47 -17.60 -9.76
C SER A 38 -4.96 -18.59 -8.73
N PRO A 39 -3.73 -19.09 -8.86
CA PRO A 39 -3.10 -19.91 -7.83
C PRO A 39 -2.83 -19.07 -6.58
N TRP A 40 -3.26 -19.53 -5.42
CA TRP A 40 -3.17 -18.79 -4.16
C TRP A 40 -1.74 -18.36 -3.80
N TYR A 41 -0.74 -19.21 -4.07
CA TYR A 41 0.67 -18.88 -3.78
C TYR A 41 1.23 -17.76 -4.66
N MET A 42 0.76 -17.66 -5.91
CA MET A 42 1.11 -16.54 -6.81
C MET A 42 0.47 -15.25 -6.32
N VAL A 43 -0.78 -15.34 -5.86
CA VAL A 43 -1.48 -14.18 -5.29
C VAL A 43 -0.77 -13.71 -4.02
N ALA A 44 -0.45 -14.62 -3.09
CA ALA A 44 0.27 -14.30 -1.86
C ALA A 44 1.62 -13.62 -2.12
N PHE A 45 2.42 -14.19 -3.01
CA PHE A 45 3.72 -13.64 -3.37
C PHE A 45 3.61 -12.27 -4.04
N GLY A 46 2.66 -12.11 -4.98
CA GLY A 46 2.39 -10.83 -5.62
C GLY A 46 1.84 -9.78 -4.65
N MET A 47 1.02 -10.19 -3.67
CA MET A 47 0.50 -9.29 -2.63
C MET A 47 1.61 -8.75 -1.71
N VAL A 48 2.62 -9.57 -1.38
CA VAL A 48 3.80 -9.07 -0.63
C VAL A 48 4.46 -7.92 -1.40
N GLY A 49 4.75 -8.11 -2.69
CA GLY A 49 5.36 -7.08 -3.52
C GLY A 49 4.49 -5.84 -3.74
N ALA A 50 3.18 -6.03 -3.93
CA ALA A 50 2.25 -4.91 -4.09
C ALA A 50 2.09 -4.06 -2.81
N SER A 51 2.31 -4.67 -1.64
CA SER A 51 2.30 -3.97 -0.35
C SER A 51 3.61 -3.27 -0.05
N ILE A 52 4.73 -3.86 -0.48
CA ILE A 52 6.05 -3.23 -0.44
C ILE A 52 6.15 -2.27 -1.63
N SER A 53 5.65 -1.06 -1.45
CA SER A 53 5.73 -0.01 -2.46
C SER A 53 7.16 0.56 -2.57
N GLY A 54 7.41 1.39 -3.58
CA GLY A 54 8.69 2.11 -3.71
C GLY A 54 9.01 2.97 -2.49
N ILE A 55 7.99 3.47 -1.78
CA ILE A 55 8.19 4.17 -0.49
C ILE A 55 8.74 3.21 0.55
N THR A 56 8.18 2.02 0.70
CA THR A 56 8.70 1.01 1.63
C THR A 56 10.17 0.70 1.33
N PHE A 57 10.51 0.60 0.03
CA PHE A 57 11.86 0.32 -0.42
C PHE A 57 12.88 1.39 0.03
N VAL A 58 12.45 2.64 0.11
CA VAL A 58 13.29 3.80 0.47
C VAL A 58 13.17 4.14 1.94
N SER A 59 11.93 4.23 2.44
CA SER A 59 11.66 4.78 3.77
C SER A 59 11.89 3.79 4.91
N VAL A 60 11.64 2.48 4.73
CA VAL A 60 11.81 1.51 5.82
C VAL A 60 13.26 1.37 6.26
N PRO A 61 14.27 1.30 5.36
CA PRO A 61 15.66 1.40 5.78
C PRO A 61 15.97 2.69 6.55
N GLY A 62 15.45 3.81 6.09
CA GLY A 62 15.70 5.12 6.71
C GLY A 62 14.95 5.38 8.01
N MET A 63 13.83 4.68 8.27
CA MET A 63 13.11 4.79 9.55
C MET A 63 13.98 4.40 10.73
N VAL A 64 14.93 3.47 10.53
CA VAL A 64 15.86 3.00 11.57
C VAL A 64 16.65 4.15 12.21
N MET A 65 16.97 5.20 11.45
CA MET A 65 17.68 6.39 11.95
C MET A 65 16.95 7.12 13.09
N ARG A 66 15.62 7.02 13.16
CA ARG A 66 14.79 7.78 14.11
C ARG A 66 14.03 6.92 15.11
N THR A 67 13.67 5.73 14.70
CA THR A 67 12.77 4.84 15.45
C THR A 67 13.36 3.47 15.69
N ASP A 68 14.63 3.28 15.40
CA ASP A 68 15.30 1.99 15.47
C ASP A 68 14.57 0.93 14.64
N MET A 69 14.68 -0.33 14.97
CA MET A 69 13.94 -1.41 14.29
C MET A 69 12.51 -1.61 14.84
N THR A 70 11.92 -0.60 15.51
CA THR A 70 10.62 -0.72 16.19
C THR A 70 9.44 -0.94 15.25
N TYR A 71 9.57 -0.61 13.95
CA TYR A 71 8.53 -0.89 12.96
C TYR A 71 8.15 -2.37 12.86
N ILE A 72 9.02 -3.28 13.33
CA ILE A 72 8.69 -4.71 13.41
C ILE A 72 7.47 -4.98 14.28
N GLN A 73 7.21 -4.16 15.33
CA GLN A 73 6.04 -4.28 16.19
C GLN A 73 4.75 -4.07 15.38
N THR A 74 4.73 -3.05 14.51
CA THR A 74 3.60 -2.81 13.60
C THR A 74 3.42 -3.96 12.63
N CYS A 75 4.51 -4.52 12.07
CA CYS A 75 4.47 -5.67 11.17
C CYS A 75 3.93 -6.93 11.87
N ILE A 76 4.24 -7.14 13.14
CA ILE A 76 3.64 -8.23 13.94
C ILE A 76 2.14 -7.96 14.14
N GLY A 77 1.75 -6.71 14.40
CA GLY A 77 0.35 -6.31 14.47
C GLY A 77 -0.42 -6.62 13.18
N PHE A 78 0.20 -6.47 12.01
CA PHE A 78 -0.42 -6.83 10.74
C PHE A 78 -0.88 -8.30 10.70
N ILE A 79 -0.15 -9.24 11.32
CA ILE A 79 -0.54 -10.65 11.36
C ILE A 79 -1.91 -10.82 12.02
N LEU A 80 -2.19 -10.10 13.12
CA LEU A 80 -3.50 -10.12 13.78
C LEU A 80 -4.60 -9.57 12.86
N GLY A 81 -4.29 -8.50 12.13
CA GLY A 81 -5.19 -7.94 11.13
C GLY A 81 -5.49 -8.92 10.01
N TYR A 82 -4.48 -9.61 9.49
CA TYR A 82 -4.64 -10.62 8.44
C TYR A 82 -5.44 -11.84 8.90
N PHE A 83 -5.30 -12.26 10.14
CA PHE A 83 -6.18 -13.30 10.70
C PHE A 83 -7.64 -12.82 10.76
N THR A 84 -7.88 -11.57 11.14
CA THR A 84 -9.23 -10.99 11.10
C THR A 84 -9.77 -10.97 9.66
N ILE A 85 -8.98 -10.60 8.68
CA ILE A 85 -9.37 -10.66 7.27
C ILE A 85 -9.69 -12.09 6.85
N ALA A 86 -8.79 -13.03 7.15
CA ALA A 86 -8.92 -14.43 6.72
C ALA A 86 -10.15 -15.12 7.30
N PHE A 87 -10.47 -14.88 8.57
CA PHE A 87 -11.49 -15.64 9.29
C PHE A 87 -12.80 -14.88 9.53
N VAL A 88 -12.82 -13.55 9.35
CA VAL A 88 -14.03 -12.73 9.50
C VAL A 88 -14.48 -12.15 8.16
N LEU A 89 -13.61 -11.44 7.43
CA LEU A 89 -14.01 -10.73 6.22
C LEU A 89 -14.17 -11.65 5.00
N LEU A 90 -13.20 -12.49 4.72
CA LEU A 90 -13.24 -13.39 3.56
C LEU A 90 -14.42 -14.35 3.56
N PRO A 91 -14.83 -14.99 4.69
CA PRO A 91 -16.05 -15.78 4.73
C PRO A 91 -17.28 -15.01 4.25
N VAL A 92 -17.42 -13.75 4.64
CA VAL A 92 -18.53 -12.89 4.22
C VAL A 92 -18.45 -12.60 2.72
N TYR A 93 -17.28 -12.22 2.21
CA TYR A 93 -17.10 -11.87 0.80
C TYR A 93 -17.31 -13.04 -0.15
N TYR A 94 -16.83 -14.23 0.24
CA TYR A 94 -17.03 -15.46 -0.54
C TYR A 94 -18.47 -15.96 -0.50
N LYS A 95 -19.13 -15.91 0.68
CA LYS A 95 -20.54 -16.30 0.85
C LYS A 95 -21.48 -15.45 -0.02
N LEU A 96 -21.23 -14.15 -0.08
CA LEU A 96 -22.01 -13.21 -0.90
C LEU A 96 -21.57 -13.16 -2.37
N ASN A 97 -20.54 -13.90 -2.75
CA ASN A 97 -20.00 -13.94 -4.12
C ASN A 97 -19.69 -12.55 -4.71
N LEU A 98 -19.11 -11.67 -3.90
CA LEU A 98 -18.90 -10.27 -4.23
C LEU A 98 -17.91 -10.10 -5.40
N THR A 99 -18.14 -9.10 -6.25
CA THR A 99 -17.17 -8.58 -7.23
C THR A 99 -16.35 -7.44 -6.62
N THR A 100 -17.02 -6.59 -5.86
CA THR A 100 -16.40 -5.55 -5.04
C THR A 100 -16.86 -5.72 -3.60
N ILE A 101 -15.95 -5.45 -2.66
CA ILE A 101 -16.24 -5.62 -1.22
C ILE A 101 -17.33 -4.65 -0.73
N TYR A 102 -17.48 -3.50 -1.40
CA TYR A 102 -18.46 -2.48 -1.02
C TYR A 102 -19.89 -2.92 -1.28
N SER A 103 -20.13 -3.89 -2.17
CA SER A 103 -21.46 -4.50 -2.36
C SER A 103 -22.02 -5.11 -1.08
N TYR A 104 -21.17 -5.52 -0.12
CA TYR A 104 -21.59 -5.90 1.23
C TYR A 104 -22.38 -4.80 1.93
N LEU A 105 -21.92 -3.54 1.82
CA LEU A 105 -22.61 -2.40 2.44
C LEU A 105 -24.01 -2.18 1.84
N LYS A 106 -24.17 -2.47 0.53
CA LYS A 106 -25.47 -2.39 -0.15
C LYS A 106 -26.48 -3.34 0.47
N GLU A 107 -26.11 -4.59 0.66
CA GLU A 107 -26.99 -5.63 1.20
C GLU A 107 -27.27 -5.44 2.69
N ARG A 108 -26.28 -4.94 3.44
CA ARG A 108 -26.37 -4.85 4.89
C ARG A 108 -26.93 -3.52 5.40
N LEU A 109 -26.59 -2.39 4.78
CA LEU A 109 -26.91 -1.05 5.26
C LEU A 109 -27.79 -0.26 4.30
N GLY A 110 -27.59 -0.41 3.00
CA GLY A 110 -28.38 0.24 1.97
C GLY A 110 -27.55 0.89 0.86
N MET A 111 -28.26 1.49 -0.12
CA MET A 111 -27.65 2.02 -1.33
C MET A 111 -26.73 3.22 -1.06
N ARG A 112 -27.10 4.12 -0.15
CA ARG A 112 -26.29 5.30 0.16
C ARG A 112 -25.02 4.93 0.91
N SER A 113 -25.09 3.98 1.84
CA SER A 113 -23.94 3.40 2.54
C SER A 113 -22.97 2.77 1.55
N TYR A 114 -23.48 2.03 0.59
CA TYR A 114 -22.68 1.44 -0.51
C TYR A 114 -21.94 2.49 -1.32
N LYS A 115 -22.64 3.50 -1.83
CA LYS A 115 -22.03 4.59 -2.59
C LYS A 115 -21.01 5.37 -1.76
N THR A 116 -21.33 5.62 -0.48
CA THR A 116 -20.40 6.30 0.45
C THR A 116 -19.11 5.50 0.60
N GLY A 117 -19.21 4.19 0.88
CA GLY A 117 -18.03 3.34 0.97
C GLY A 117 -17.19 3.32 -0.32
N ALA A 118 -17.81 3.20 -1.48
CA ALA A 118 -17.13 3.23 -2.77
C ALA A 118 -16.42 4.57 -3.02
N TRP A 119 -17.04 5.71 -2.72
CA TRP A 119 -16.41 7.02 -2.88
C TRP A 119 -15.24 7.25 -1.91
N PHE A 120 -15.39 6.86 -0.63
CA PHE A 120 -14.27 6.91 0.32
C PHE A 120 -13.09 6.06 -0.15
N PHE A 121 -13.33 4.87 -0.67
CA PHE A 121 -12.28 4.06 -1.27
C PHE A 121 -11.63 4.75 -2.47
N LEU A 122 -12.42 5.25 -3.41
CA LEU A 122 -11.87 5.90 -4.62
C LEU A 122 -10.95 7.08 -4.26
N ILE A 123 -11.37 7.92 -3.31
CA ILE A 123 -10.56 9.06 -2.84
C ILE A 123 -9.31 8.56 -2.12
N SER A 124 -9.46 7.64 -1.16
CA SER A 124 -8.35 7.11 -0.38
C SER A 124 -7.30 6.43 -1.26
N LYS A 125 -7.77 5.57 -2.17
CA LYS A 125 -6.88 4.80 -3.05
C LYS A 125 -6.19 5.68 -4.08
N MET A 126 -6.93 6.61 -4.71
CA MET A 126 -6.38 7.54 -5.67
C MET A 126 -5.27 8.37 -5.03
N THR A 127 -5.54 8.97 -3.87
CA THR A 127 -4.60 9.83 -3.16
C THR A 127 -3.40 9.03 -2.66
N GLY A 128 -3.63 7.91 -1.96
CA GLY A 128 -2.55 7.09 -1.42
C GLY A 128 -1.64 6.47 -2.50
N ALA A 129 -2.21 6.05 -3.63
CA ALA A 129 -1.43 5.53 -4.75
C ALA A 129 -0.65 6.64 -5.47
N ALA A 130 -1.25 7.83 -5.65
CA ALA A 130 -0.59 8.97 -6.28
C ALA A 130 0.64 9.43 -5.46
N VAL A 131 0.51 9.51 -4.14
CA VAL A 131 1.61 9.86 -3.23
C VAL A 131 2.75 8.83 -3.30
N ARG A 132 2.41 7.54 -3.33
CA ARG A 132 3.42 6.48 -3.45
C ARG A 132 4.15 6.53 -4.80
N PHE A 133 3.42 6.78 -5.87
CA PHE A 133 4.01 6.83 -7.20
C PHE A 133 4.80 8.12 -7.46
N TYR A 134 4.45 9.21 -6.77
CA TYR A 134 5.20 10.46 -6.79
C TYR A 134 6.66 10.28 -6.40
N VAL A 135 6.95 9.48 -5.34
CA VAL A 135 8.32 9.23 -4.89
C VAL A 135 9.19 8.63 -5.99
N VAL A 136 8.64 7.67 -6.73
CA VAL A 136 9.38 7.06 -7.84
C VAL A 136 9.58 8.03 -8.99
N CYS A 137 8.54 8.81 -9.31
CA CYS A 137 8.66 9.81 -10.36
C CYS A 137 9.73 10.85 -10.00
N ILE A 138 9.84 11.27 -8.73
CA ILE A 138 10.89 12.22 -8.30
C ILE A 138 12.28 11.60 -8.36
N ILE A 139 12.43 10.34 -7.92
CA ILE A 139 13.72 9.65 -7.98
C ILE A 139 14.18 9.49 -9.43
N LEU A 140 13.28 9.00 -10.31
CA LEU A 140 13.60 8.90 -11.74
C LEU A 140 13.85 10.27 -12.38
N GLN A 141 13.14 11.31 -11.95
CA GLN A 141 13.38 12.67 -12.40
C GLN A 141 14.80 13.10 -12.06
N SER A 142 15.18 13.07 -10.78
CA SER A 142 16.46 13.58 -10.30
C SER A 142 17.66 12.82 -10.83
N PHE A 143 17.54 11.49 -11.02
CA PHE A 143 18.68 10.66 -11.42
C PHE A 143 18.75 10.34 -12.93
N VAL A 144 17.70 10.64 -13.69
CA VAL A 144 17.62 10.22 -15.11
C VAL A 144 17.11 11.32 -16.02
N MET A 145 15.95 11.89 -15.68
CA MET A 145 15.21 12.73 -16.61
C MET A 145 15.72 14.17 -16.64
N ASP A 146 16.25 14.66 -15.51
CA ASP A 146 16.84 16.01 -15.43
C ASP A 146 18.10 16.11 -16.32
N GLU A 147 18.96 15.06 -16.36
CA GLU A 147 20.09 15.01 -17.28
C GLU A 147 19.68 15.02 -18.75
N ALA A 148 18.50 14.47 -19.05
CA ALA A 148 17.94 14.47 -20.41
C ALA A 148 17.10 15.72 -20.74
N GLY A 149 16.96 16.68 -19.81
CA GLY A 149 16.15 17.88 -19.99
C GLY A 149 14.65 17.62 -20.05
N ILE A 150 14.18 16.47 -19.57
CA ILE A 150 12.76 16.08 -19.58
C ILE A 150 12.05 16.69 -18.36
N PRO A 151 10.98 17.49 -18.54
CA PRO A 151 10.28 18.09 -17.41
C PRO A 151 9.47 17.04 -16.62
N PHE A 152 9.35 17.23 -15.31
CA PHE A 152 8.65 16.32 -14.39
C PHE A 152 7.24 15.89 -14.85
N PRO A 153 6.37 16.78 -15.39
CA PRO A 153 5.07 16.35 -15.89
C PRO A 153 5.16 15.30 -17.02
N ALA A 154 6.17 15.41 -17.88
CA ALA A 154 6.38 14.44 -18.96
C ALA A 154 6.82 13.08 -18.41
N THR A 155 7.66 13.05 -17.37
CA THR A 155 8.03 11.84 -16.64
C THR A 155 6.78 11.15 -16.05
N VAL A 156 5.93 11.89 -15.33
CA VAL A 156 4.71 11.35 -14.73
C VAL A 156 3.75 10.79 -15.79
N VAL A 157 3.52 11.54 -16.86
CA VAL A 157 2.66 11.09 -17.98
C VAL A 157 3.24 9.86 -18.65
N GLY A 158 4.54 9.85 -18.95
CA GLY A 158 5.21 8.71 -19.60
C GLY A 158 5.12 7.43 -18.77
N MET A 159 5.40 7.53 -17.45
CA MET A 159 5.34 6.40 -16.54
C MET A 159 3.91 5.88 -16.37
N THR A 160 2.92 6.77 -16.23
CA THR A 160 1.50 6.38 -16.12
C THR A 160 1.00 5.77 -17.42
N LEU A 161 1.44 6.26 -18.58
CA LEU A 161 1.11 5.70 -19.89
C LEU A 161 1.63 4.25 -20.02
N LEU A 162 2.84 3.98 -19.55
CA LEU A 162 3.40 2.61 -19.54
C LEU A 162 2.52 1.67 -18.70
N ILE A 163 2.10 2.08 -17.49
CA ILE A 163 1.18 1.32 -16.65
C ILE A 163 -0.12 1.03 -17.42
N TRP A 164 -0.74 2.07 -17.96
CA TRP A 164 -1.98 1.92 -18.71
C TRP A 164 -1.86 0.96 -19.91
N LEU A 165 -0.73 1.00 -20.62
CA LEU A 165 -0.51 0.16 -21.82
C LEU A 165 -0.57 -1.34 -21.50
N TYR A 166 0.03 -1.81 -20.41
CA TYR A 166 0.02 -3.24 -20.10
C TYR A 166 -1.19 -3.69 -19.28
N THR A 167 -1.82 -2.79 -18.51
CA THR A 167 -2.99 -3.15 -17.69
C THR A 167 -4.31 -3.14 -18.46
N ARG A 168 -4.42 -2.36 -19.54
CA ARG A 168 -5.68 -2.09 -20.27
C ARG A 168 -6.45 -3.32 -20.77
N ARG A 169 -5.78 -4.45 -20.99
CA ARG A 169 -6.40 -5.68 -21.53
C ARG A 169 -6.72 -6.73 -20.48
N GLY A 170 -5.76 -7.08 -19.65
CA GLY A 170 -5.84 -8.23 -18.76
C GLY A 170 -6.37 -7.92 -17.36
N GLY A 171 -6.33 -6.66 -16.92
CA GLY A 171 -6.74 -6.28 -15.59
C GLY A 171 -6.08 -7.15 -14.51
N ILE A 172 -6.87 -7.56 -13.51
CA ILE A 172 -6.38 -8.34 -12.36
C ILE A 172 -5.73 -9.67 -12.73
N LYS A 173 -6.15 -10.30 -13.83
CA LYS A 173 -5.55 -11.57 -14.28
C LYS A 173 -4.09 -11.41 -14.67
N THR A 174 -3.77 -10.32 -15.38
CA THR A 174 -2.38 -10.01 -15.74
C THR A 174 -1.58 -9.59 -14.52
N LEU A 175 -2.20 -8.79 -13.64
CA LEU A 175 -1.54 -8.27 -12.44
C LEU A 175 -1.03 -9.36 -11.51
N VAL A 176 -1.78 -10.42 -11.27
CA VAL A 176 -1.30 -11.55 -10.43
C VAL A 176 0.05 -12.10 -10.91
N TRP A 177 0.28 -12.14 -12.21
CA TRP A 177 1.53 -12.64 -12.79
C TRP A 177 2.61 -11.56 -12.84
N THR A 178 2.26 -10.33 -13.26
CA THR A 178 3.23 -9.22 -13.31
C THR A 178 3.69 -8.82 -11.93
N ASP A 179 2.81 -8.82 -10.92
CA ASP A 179 3.18 -8.58 -9.53
C ASP A 179 4.18 -9.60 -9.01
N SER A 180 4.01 -10.88 -9.34
CA SER A 180 4.96 -11.92 -8.95
C SER A 180 6.34 -11.71 -9.60
N PHE A 181 6.38 -11.29 -10.87
CA PHE A 181 7.62 -10.93 -11.56
C PHE A 181 8.28 -9.71 -10.90
N GLN A 182 7.51 -8.66 -10.66
CA GLN A 182 7.97 -7.44 -10.00
C GLN A 182 8.47 -7.69 -8.58
N THR A 183 7.76 -8.52 -7.81
CA THR A 183 8.17 -8.95 -6.46
C THR A 183 9.50 -9.69 -6.48
N THR A 184 9.70 -10.58 -7.48
CA THR A 184 10.98 -11.28 -7.65
C THR A 184 12.12 -10.31 -7.93
N CYS A 185 11.93 -9.35 -8.85
CA CYS A 185 12.91 -8.32 -9.17
C CYS A 185 13.26 -7.46 -7.94
N MET A 186 12.24 -7.07 -7.18
CA MET A 186 12.38 -6.25 -5.97
C MET A 186 13.20 -6.98 -4.89
N PHE A 187 12.86 -8.23 -4.58
CA PHE A 187 13.59 -9.00 -3.56
C PHE A 187 15.02 -9.34 -4.02
N ALA A 188 15.20 -9.68 -5.29
CA ALA A 188 16.54 -9.89 -5.83
C ALA A 188 17.39 -8.63 -5.69
N ALA A 189 16.86 -7.46 -6.03
CA ALA A 189 17.52 -6.18 -5.84
C ALA A 189 17.87 -5.94 -4.36
N LEU A 190 16.91 -6.11 -3.45
CA LEU A 190 17.11 -5.92 -2.00
C LEU A 190 18.22 -6.81 -1.45
N ILE A 191 18.18 -8.11 -1.75
CA ILE A 191 19.17 -9.09 -1.27
C ILE A 191 20.56 -8.77 -1.82
N LEU A 192 20.66 -8.46 -3.11
CA LEU A 192 21.94 -8.16 -3.75
C LEU A 192 22.54 -6.82 -3.28
N ILE A 193 21.70 -5.80 -3.06
CA ILE A 193 22.16 -4.53 -2.46
C ILE A 193 22.66 -4.78 -1.04
N THR A 194 21.89 -5.52 -0.21
CA THR A 194 22.29 -5.86 1.16
C THR A 194 23.61 -6.62 1.18
N TYR A 195 23.78 -7.60 0.30
CA TYR A 195 25.02 -8.36 0.17
C TYR A 195 26.21 -7.46 -0.24
N ASN A 196 26.00 -6.54 -1.17
CA ASN A 196 27.02 -5.58 -1.59
C ASN A 196 27.47 -4.68 -0.42
N VAL A 197 26.52 -4.15 0.37
CA VAL A 197 26.83 -3.31 1.55
C VAL A 197 27.62 -4.12 2.58
N ILE A 198 27.26 -5.38 2.86
CA ILE A 198 28.01 -6.28 3.75
C ILE A 198 29.45 -6.45 3.26
N THR A 199 29.63 -6.67 1.96
CA THR A 199 30.96 -6.82 1.35
C THR A 199 31.80 -5.55 1.48
N GLN A 200 31.21 -4.37 1.28
CA GLN A 200 31.90 -3.08 1.43
C GLN A 200 32.26 -2.78 2.89
N LEU A 201 31.47 -3.25 3.84
CA LEU A 201 31.82 -3.21 5.26
C LEU A 201 33.02 -4.14 5.57
N GLY A 202 33.36 -5.07 4.69
CA GLY A 202 34.43 -6.07 4.89
C GLY A 202 34.00 -7.20 5.82
N LEU A 203 32.68 -7.43 5.94
CA LEU A 203 32.08 -8.44 6.81
C LEU A 203 31.64 -9.67 6.03
N SER A 204 31.69 -10.82 6.68
CA SER A 204 30.94 -12.00 6.24
C SER A 204 29.46 -11.86 6.68
N VAL A 205 28.55 -12.64 6.06
CA VAL A 205 27.13 -12.62 6.42
C VAL A 205 26.88 -12.91 7.91
N PRO A 206 27.52 -13.92 8.54
CA PRO A 206 27.39 -14.15 9.98
C PRO A 206 27.89 -13.00 10.86
N GLU A 207 29.01 -12.35 10.45
CA GLU A 207 29.53 -11.17 11.16
C GLU A 207 28.60 -9.98 11.03
N ALA A 208 28.03 -9.73 9.84
CA ALA A 208 27.05 -8.69 9.63
C ALA A 208 25.78 -8.90 10.51
N LEU A 209 25.28 -10.12 10.64
CA LEU A 209 24.16 -10.43 11.52
C LEU A 209 24.50 -10.16 13.00
N ARG A 210 25.71 -10.49 13.45
CA ARG A 210 26.17 -10.18 14.81
C ARG A 210 26.33 -8.67 15.01
N ALA A 211 26.88 -7.97 14.03
CA ALA A 211 27.04 -6.52 14.09
C ALA A 211 25.67 -5.82 14.15
N ILE A 212 24.70 -6.22 13.32
CA ILE A 212 23.33 -5.70 13.41
C ILE A 212 22.75 -5.96 14.79
N ALA A 213 22.86 -7.18 15.33
CA ALA A 213 22.30 -7.52 16.63
C ALA A 213 22.94 -6.74 17.79
N ALA A 214 24.18 -6.31 17.65
CA ALA A 214 24.92 -5.52 18.64
C ALA A 214 24.73 -3.99 18.50
N ASP A 215 24.15 -3.53 17.39
CA ASP A 215 23.95 -2.10 17.11
C ASP A 215 22.84 -1.51 17.99
N SER A 216 23.03 -0.27 18.45
CA SER A 216 22.07 0.45 19.29
C SER A 216 20.73 0.69 18.60
N HIS A 217 20.72 0.81 17.27
CA HIS A 217 19.52 1.00 16.45
C HIS A 217 18.75 -0.30 16.15
N SER A 218 19.21 -1.44 16.65
CA SER A 218 18.52 -2.73 16.50
C SER A 218 17.47 -3.01 17.56
N ARG A 219 17.12 -2.02 18.37
CA ARG A 219 16.02 -2.12 19.33
C ARG A 219 14.70 -2.36 18.58
N MET A 220 14.07 -3.52 18.84
CA MET A 220 12.81 -3.93 18.19
C MET A 220 11.56 -3.63 19.01
N PHE A 221 11.65 -3.67 20.35
CA PHE A 221 10.51 -3.60 21.25
C PHE A 221 10.64 -2.48 22.26
N VAL A 222 9.58 -1.65 22.39
CA VAL A 222 9.48 -0.55 23.34
C VAL A 222 8.32 -0.83 24.27
N MET A 223 8.61 -1.43 25.43
CA MET A 223 7.60 -1.81 26.43
C MET A 223 7.59 -0.88 27.65
N ASP A 224 8.64 -0.13 27.82
CA ASP A 224 8.96 0.69 29.00
C ASP A 224 8.37 2.11 28.94
N ASP A 225 8.06 2.63 27.75
CA ASP A 225 7.52 3.97 27.54
C ASP A 225 6.09 3.94 26.99
N TRP A 226 5.11 4.17 27.84
CA TRP A 226 3.69 4.21 27.47
C TRP A 226 3.27 5.48 26.73
N VAL A 227 4.04 6.57 26.84
CA VAL A 227 3.74 7.84 26.16
C VAL A 227 4.25 7.81 24.74
N SER A 228 5.36 7.10 24.49
CA SER A 228 5.96 6.97 23.17
C SER A 228 4.95 6.49 22.12
N THR A 229 5.03 7.10 20.94
CA THR A 229 4.31 6.61 19.75
C THR A 229 4.81 5.22 19.31
N GLN A 230 6.04 4.85 19.69
CA GLN A 230 6.67 3.56 19.41
C GLN A 230 6.34 2.48 20.45
N ASN A 231 5.45 2.74 21.42
CA ASN A 231 5.06 1.75 22.42
C ASN A 231 4.51 0.47 21.76
N PHE A 232 4.95 -0.70 22.25
CA PHE A 232 4.62 -2.01 21.73
C PHE A 232 3.12 -2.25 21.52
N TRP A 233 2.30 -1.98 22.54
CA TRP A 233 0.85 -2.20 22.46
C TRP A 233 0.16 -1.27 21.48
N LYS A 234 0.59 0.00 21.44
CA LYS A 234 0.08 0.96 20.46
C LYS A 234 0.41 0.52 19.04
N GLN A 235 1.65 0.11 18.79
CA GLN A 235 2.11 -0.30 17.47
C GLN A 235 1.43 -1.60 16.98
N ILE A 236 1.30 -2.60 17.85
CA ILE A 236 0.61 -3.85 17.50
C ILE A 236 -0.87 -3.60 17.21
N LEU A 237 -1.56 -2.86 18.07
CA LEU A 237 -2.98 -2.58 17.88
C LEU A 237 -3.21 -1.74 16.61
N SER A 238 -2.42 -0.70 16.43
CA SER A 238 -2.47 0.13 15.22
C SER A 238 -2.17 -0.69 13.96
N GLY A 239 -1.14 -1.55 14.01
CA GLY A 239 -0.81 -2.47 12.91
C GLY A 239 -1.98 -3.38 12.54
N ALA A 240 -2.64 -3.97 13.52
CA ALA A 240 -3.79 -4.83 13.27
C ALA A 240 -4.92 -4.07 12.54
N PHE A 241 -5.27 -2.88 13.00
CA PHE A 241 -6.30 -2.06 12.34
C PHE A 241 -5.87 -1.51 10.98
N ILE A 242 -4.60 -1.12 10.81
CA ILE A 242 -4.05 -0.73 9.51
C ILE A 242 -4.17 -1.88 8.51
N ALA A 243 -3.80 -3.11 8.89
CA ALA A 243 -3.94 -4.27 8.01
C ALA A 243 -5.41 -4.52 7.65
N ILE A 244 -6.33 -4.46 8.62
CA ILE A 244 -7.77 -4.63 8.36
C ILE A 244 -8.25 -3.61 7.31
N VAL A 245 -7.91 -2.34 7.44
CA VAL A 245 -8.44 -1.30 6.54
C VAL A 245 -7.70 -1.25 5.20
N MET A 246 -6.36 -1.30 5.21
CA MET A 246 -5.56 -1.15 3.98
C MET A 246 -5.45 -2.44 3.16
N THR A 247 -5.91 -3.57 3.71
CA THR A 247 -6.00 -4.85 2.99
C THR A 247 -7.43 -5.35 2.94
N GLY A 248 -8.08 -5.53 4.09
CA GLY A 248 -9.39 -6.16 4.19
C GLY A 248 -10.54 -5.28 3.70
N LEU A 249 -10.44 -3.97 3.84
CA LEU A 249 -11.42 -2.99 3.39
C LEU A 249 -10.95 -2.21 2.14
N ASP A 250 -9.86 -2.63 1.52
CA ASP A 250 -9.31 -2.07 0.31
C ASP A 250 -9.61 -2.98 -0.89
N GLN A 251 -10.33 -2.46 -1.88
CA GLN A 251 -10.74 -3.23 -3.06
C GLN A 251 -9.53 -3.71 -3.88
N ASP A 252 -8.41 -2.98 -3.94
CA ASP A 252 -7.22 -3.37 -4.69
C ASP A 252 -6.65 -4.69 -4.14
N MET A 253 -6.45 -4.77 -2.83
CA MET A 253 -5.91 -5.95 -2.18
C MET A 253 -6.92 -7.10 -2.19
N MET A 254 -8.19 -6.81 -1.87
CA MET A 254 -9.24 -7.84 -1.86
C MET A 254 -9.59 -8.33 -3.25
N GLN A 255 -9.49 -7.52 -4.29
CA GLN A 255 -9.72 -7.96 -5.65
C GLN A 255 -8.75 -9.07 -6.06
N LYS A 256 -7.46 -8.97 -5.67
CA LYS A 256 -6.46 -10.03 -5.89
C LYS A 256 -6.85 -11.30 -5.14
N ASN A 257 -7.17 -11.18 -3.88
CA ASN A 257 -7.57 -12.28 -3.00
C ASN A 257 -8.82 -13.02 -3.52
N LEU A 258 -9.81 -12.26 -4.00
CA LEU A 258 -11.05 -12.80 -4.58
C LEU A 258 -10.84 -13.49 -5.94
N THR A 259 -9.63 -13.46 -6.54
CA THR A 259 -9.28 -14.27 -7.72
C THR A 259 -8.97 -15.73 -7.38
N CYS A 260 -8.76 -16.09 -6.11
CA CYS A 260 -8.54 -17.46 -5.66
C CYS A 260 -9.78 -18.33 -5.90
N LYS A 261 -9.59 -19.62 -6.14
CA LYS A 261 -10.68 -20.56 -6.48
C LYS A 261 -11.69 -20.78 -5.37
N SER A 262 -11.25 -20.72 -4.11
CA SER A 262 -12.06 -21.03 -2.95
C SER A 262 -11.69 -20.17 -1.76
N LEU A 263 -12.61 -20.08 -0.78
CA LEU A 263 -12.36 -19.40 0.49
C LEU A 263 -11.09 -19.94 1.19
N ARG A 264 -10.91 -21.27 1.19
CA ARG A 264 -9.74 -21.89 1.84
C ARG A 264 -8.42 -21.47 1.17
N GLU A 265 -8.39 -21.34 -0.16
CA GLU A 265 -7.23 -20.83 -0.88
C GLU A 265 -6.98 -19.36 -0.59
N ALA A 266 -8.02 -18.53 -0.54
CA ALA A 266 -7.91 -17.13 -0.18
C ALA A 266 -7.44 -16.92 1.27
N GLN A 267 -7.88 -17.77 2.20
CA GLN A 267 -7.38 -17.76 3.59
C GLN A 267 -5.90 -18.13 3.65
N LYS A 268 -5.47 -19.16 2.91
CA LYS A 268 -4.04 -19.52 2.80
C LYS A 268 -3.21 -18.38 2.23
N ASP A 269 -3.71 -17.73 1.19
CA ASP A 269 -3.09 -16.56 0.58
C ASP A 269 -2.84 -15.46 1.61
N VAL A 270 -3.88 -14.96 2.28
CA VAL A 270 -3.77 -13.85 3.25
C VAL A 270 -2.88 -14.21 4.44
N CYS A 271 -2.99 -15.43 4.97
CA CYS A 271 -2.15 -15.86 6.09
C CYS A 271 -0.67 -15.95 5.66
N THR A 272 -0.38 -16.56 4.50
CA THR A 272 1.00 -16.66 3.97
C THR A 272 1.59 -15.29 3.69
N TYR A 273 0.82 -14.40 3.07
CA TYR A 273 1.19 -13.01 2.83
C TYR A 273 1.52 -12.30 4.16
N GLY A 274 0.66 -12.44 5.18
CA GLY A 274 0.86 -11.80 6.48
C GLY A 274 2.16 -12.23 7.17
N PHE A 275 2.45 -13.53 7.16
CA PHE A 275 3.71 -14.04 7.72
C PHE A 275 4.93 -13.65 6.89
N ALA A 276 4.85 -13.67 5.56
CA ALA A 276 5.96 -13.32 4.69
C ALA A 276 6.33 -11.82 4.75
N PHE A 277 5.38 -10.97 5.12
CA PHE A 277 5.60 -9.53 5.21
C PHE A 277 6.57 -9.14 6.34
N VAL A 278 6.58 -9.88 7.45
CA VAL A 278 7.45 -9.61 8.61
C VAL A 278 8.95 -9.78 8.25
N PRO A 279 9.41 -10.94 7.75
CA PRO A 279 10.82 -11.11 7.39
C PRO A 279 11.25 -10.18 6.24
N ALA A 280 10.34 -9.83 5.33
CA ALA A 280 10.63 -8.86 4.28
C ALA A 280 10.98 -7.49 4.86
N ASN A 281 10.17 -6.97 5.77
CA ASN A 281 10.46 -5.68 6.41
C ASN A 281 11.67 -5.75 7.36
N LEU A 282 11.90 -6.88 8.01
CA LEU A 282 13.11 -7.10 8.80
C LEU A 282 14.37 -6.95 7.94
N LEU A 283 14.37 -7.49 6.72
CA LEU A 283 15.49 -7.34 5.79
C LEU A 283 15.71 -5.88 5.37
N PHE A 284 14.63 -5.10 5.14
CA PHE A 284 14.75 -3.67 4.86
C PHE A 284 15.33 -2.89 6.04
N MET A 285 14.90 -3.18 7.27
CA MET A 285 15.44 -2.53 8.47
C MET A 285 16.90 -2.93 8.71
N ALA A 286 17.25 -4.20 8.50
CA ALA A 286 18.64 -4.66 8.57
C ALA A 286 19.54 -3.93 7.57
N LEU A 287 19.06 -3.71 6.33
CA LEU A 287 19.76 -2.88 5.36
C LEU A 287 19.94 -1.44 5.89
N GLY A 288 18.96 -0.88 6.56
CA GLY A 288 19.06 0.46 7.18
C GLY A 288 20.19 0.55 8.19
N VAL A 289 20.28 -0.42 9.12
CA VAL A 289 21.39 -0.50 10.10
C VAL A 289 22.74 -0.61 9.38
N LEU A 290 22.85 -1.49 8.39
CA LEU A 290 24.10 -1.67 7.62
C LEU A 290 24.52 -0.40 6.88
N LEU A 291 23.57 0.36 6.32
CA LEU A 291 23.87 1.64 5.65
C LEU A 291 24.34 2.70 6.65
N MET A 292 23.79 2.75 7.85
CA MET A 292 24.28 3.65 8.91
C MET A 292 25.69 3.27 9.37
N MET A 293 26.00 1.97 9.50
CA MET A 293 27.33 1.49 9.79
C MET A 293 28.32 1.86 8.66
N LEU A 294 27.88 1.76 7.40
CA LEU A 294 28.69 2.14 6.25
C LEU A 294 28.96 3.65 6.24
N ALA A 295 27.93 4.48 6.53
CA ALA A 295 28.11 5.93 6.67
C ALA A 295 29.17 6.27 7.72
N GLY A 296 29.10 5.61 8.89
CA GLY A 296 30.10 5.78 9.95
C GLY A 296 31.51 5.35 9.53
N LYS A 297 31.64 4.24 8.79
CA LYS A 297 32.93 3.76 8.26
C LYS A 297 33.56 4.71 7.23
N GLU A 298 32.71 5.28 6.35
CA GLU A 298 33.17 6.19 5.29
C GLU A 298 33.25 7.66 5.77
N GLY A 299 32.84 7.96 7.00
CA GLY A 299 32.83 9.33 7.52
C GLY A 299 31.81 10.25 6.83
N VAL A 300 30.77 9.67 6.24
CA VAL A 300 29.70 10.40 5.54
C VAL A 300 28.61 10.78 6.55
N ALA A 301 28.18 12.06 6.54
CA ALA A 301 27.10 12.52 7.39
C ALA A 301 25.77 11.86 6.99
N LEU A 302 24.99 11.43 7.98
CA LEU A 302 23.66 10.89 7.74
C LEU A 302 22.72 12.01 7.20
N PRO A 303 21.81 11.67 6.28
CA PRO A 303 20.88 12.65 5.70
C PRO A 303 19.87 13.15 6.73
N ALA A 304 19.30 14.34 6.49
CA ALA A 304 18.27 14.90 7.36
C ALA A 304 16.95 14.11 7.30
N SER A 305 16.64 13.51 6.15
CA SER A 305 15.48 12.63 5.95
C SER A 305 15.90 11.18 5.82
N GLY A 306 15.20 10.27 6.52
CA GLY A 306 15.42 8.83 6.36
C GLY A 306 15.16 8.35 4.93
N ASP A 307 14.25 9.00 4.21
CA ASP A 307 13.95 8.65 2.81
C ASP A 307 15.13 8.86 1.85
N GLU A 308 16.17 9.55 2.28
CA GLU A 308 17.39 9.80 1.52
C GLU A 308 18.51 8.81 1.82
N LEU A 309 18.40 8.00 2.90
CA LEU A 309 19.49 7.12 3.33
C LEU A 309 19.89 6.10 2.26
N LEU A 310 18.96 5.31 1.76
CA LEU A 310 19.25 4.32 0.71
C LEU A 310 19.59 4.98 -0.64
N PRO A 311 18.83 5.98 -1.12
CA PRO A 311 19.18 6.70 -2.35
C PRO A 311 20.56 7.35 -2.33
N MET A 312 20.99 7.92 -1.20
CA MET A 312 22.29 8.55 -1.03
C MET A 312 23.44 7.59 -1.40
N PHE A 313 23.34 6.33 -1.03
CA PHE A 313 24.35 5.33 -1.37
C PHE A 313 24.09 4.64 -2.71
N ALA A 314 22.83 4.27 -2.97
CA ALA A 314 22.50 3.42 -4.11
C ALA A 314 22.38 4.18 -5.44
N ALA A 315 21.92 5.45 -5.42
CA ALA A 315 21.68 6.21 -6.63
C ALA A 315 22.88 7.04 -7.09
N THR A 316 23.75 7.47 -6.15
CA THR A 316 24.94 8.29 -6.48
C THR A 316 26.11 7.49 -7.08
N GLY A 317 25.99 6.16 -7.09
CA GLY A 317 27.04 5.26 -7.59
C GLY A 317 28.20 5.00 -6.60
N SER A 318 28.10 5.46 -5.36
CA SER A 318 29.10 5.20 -4.31
C SER A 318 29.28 3.71 -4.02
N LEU A 319 28.18 2.94 -4.08
CA LEU A 319 28.19 1.48 -3.97
C LEU A 319 28.50 0.75 -5.31
N GLY A 320 28.84 1.50 -6.36
CA GLY A 320 29.12 0.98 -7.68
C GLY A 320 27.89 0.85 -8.60
N THR A 321 28.16 0.81 -9.91
CA THR A 321 27.13 0.79 -10.96
C THR A 321 26.13 -0.34 -10.82
N VAL A 322 26.56 -1.52 -10.35
CA VAL A 322 25.66 -2.68 -10.17
C VAL A 322 24.57 -2.37 -9.14
N VAL A 323 24.92 -1.74 -8.02
CA VAL A 323 23.93 -1.36 -6.99
C VAL A 323 22.98 -0.30 -7.52
N THR A 324 23.46 0.67 -8.28
CA THR A 324 22.60 1.68 -8.93
C THR A 324 21.56 1.03 -9.86
N VAL A 325 21.97 0.05 -10.67
CA VAL A 325 21.08 -0.72 -11.55
C VAL A 325 20.07 -1.51 -10.72
N LEU A 326 20.51 -2.23 -9.69
CA LEU A 326 19.65 -3.02 -8.81
C LEU A 326 18.64 -2.15 -8.04
N PHE A 327 19.08 -1.02 -7.51
CA PHE A 327 18.23 -0.05 -6.84
C PHE A 327 17.14 0.47 -7.78
N THR A 328 17.54 0.84 -9.01
CA THR A 328 16.58 1.31 -10.03
C THR A 328 15.53 0.25 -10.36
N ILE A 329 15.95 -1.01 -10.56
CA ILE A 329 15.00 -2.12 -10.81
C ILE A 329 14.09 -2.32 -9.59
N GLY A 330 14.65 -2.36 -8.40
CA GLY A 330 13.90 -2.61 -7.16
C GLY A 330 12.82 -1.56 -6.91
N ILE A 331 13.18 -0.28 -6.99
CA ILE A 331 12.24 0.82 -6.73
C ILE A 331 11.17 0.94 -7.83
N VAL A 332 11.55 0.75 -9.09
CA VAL A 332 10.60 0.76 -10.21
C VAL A 332 9.64 -0.43 -10.08
N ALA A 333 10.15 -1.63 -9.84
CA ALA A 333 9.32 -2.83 -9.68
C ALA A 333 8.30 -2.68 -8.54
N ALA A 334 8.75 -2.28 -7.35
CA ALA A 334 7.90 -2.07 -6.18
C ALA A 334 6.82 -1.01 -6.43
N SER A 335 7.15 0.04 -7.14
CA SER A 335 6.22 1.16 -7.36
C SER A 335 5.19 0.88 -8.43
N PHE A 336 5.60 0.22 -9.51
CA PHE A 336 4.69 -0.14 -10.58
C PHE A 336 3.67 -1.19 -10.13
N SER A 337 4.06 -2.19 -9.35
CA SER A 337 3.14 -3.16 -8.76
C SER A 337 2.06 -2.52 -7.88
N SER A 338 2.38 -1.43 -7.18
CA SER A 338 1.39 -0.71 -6.40
C SER A 338 0.49 0.19 -7.24
N ALA A 339 1.03 0.85 -8.27
CA ALA A 339 0.29 1.81 -9.08
C ALA A 339 -0.65 1.13 -10.10
N ASP A 340 -0.20 0.05 -10.74
CA ASP A 340 -0.99 -0.68 -11.74
C ASP A 340 -2.20 -1.39 -11.09
N SER A 341 -1.98 -1.94 -9.92
CA SER A 341 -3.04 -2.55 -9.10
C SER A 341 -4.07 -1.51 -8.66
N ALA A 342 -3.61 -0.34 -8.17
CA ALA A 342 -4.49 0.75 -7.78
C ALA A 342 -5.34 1.23 -8.97
N LEU A 343 -4.73 1.46 -10.14
CA LEU A 343 -5.44 1.91 -11.33
C LEU A 343 -6.52 0.91 -11.80
N THR A 344 -6.22 -0.38 -11.69
CA THR A 344 -7.18 -1.46 -12.01
C THR A 344 -8.33 -1.50 -11.00
N ALA A 345 -8.04 -1.40 -9.70
CA ALA A 345 -9.05 -1.41 -8.65
C ALA A 345 -9.95 -0.17 -8.68
N LEU A 346 -9.38 1.02 -8.92
CA LEU A 346 -10.13 2.26 -9.13
C LEU A 346 -11.08 2.15 -10.31
N THR A 347 -10.61 1.58 -11.43
CA THR A 347 -11.44 1.33 -12.62
C THR A 347 -12.57 0.35 -12.30
N THR A 348 -12.27 -0.74 -11.58
CA THR A 348 -13.24 -1.75 -11.20
C THR A 348 -14.33 -1.16 -10.31
N SER A 349 -13.94 -0.50 -9.22
CA SER A 349 -14.89 0.08 -8.26
C SER A 349 -15.74 1.17 -8.93
N PHE A 350 -15.16 2.02 -9.76
CA PHE A 350 -15.94 3.05 -10.46
C PHE A 350 -16.98 2.44 -11.42
N CYS A 351 -16.59 1.44 -12.21
CA CYS A 351 -17.53 0.78 -13.15
C CYS A 351 -18.62 -0.02 -12.43
N VAL A 352 -18.25 -0.75 -11.38
CA VAL A 352 -19.14 -1.67 -10.67
C VAL A 352 -19.96 -0.93 -9.61
N ASP A 353 -19.28 -0.13 -8.75
CA ASP A 353 -19.93 0.46 -7.57
C ASP A 353 -20.56 1.83 -7.86
N VAL A 354 -19.91 2.67 -8.67
CA VAL A 354 -20.41 4.02 -8.95
C VAL A 354 -21.39 4.00 -10.12
N CYS A 355 -20.96 3.44 -11.27
CA CYS A 355 -21.79 3.41 -12.49
C CYS A 355 -22.81 2.25 -12.51
N GLU A 356 -22.62 1.21 -11.69
CA GLU A 356 -23.43 -0.03 -11.67
C GLU A 356 -23.56 -0.72 -13.04
N ARG A 357 -22.50 -0.63 -13.86
CA ARG A 357 -22.44 -1.22 -15.21
C ARG A 357 -21.26 -2.20 -15.35
N PRO A 358 -21.27 -3.32 -14.62
CA PRO A 358 -20.12 -4.27 -14.64
C PRO A 358 -19.91 -4.97 -15.98
N LYS A 359 -20.94 -5.01 -16.85
CA LYS A 359 -20.87 -5.68 -18.16
C LYS A 359 -20.47 -4.75 -19.32
N ASP A 360 -20.38 -3.43 -19.10
CA ASP A 360 -20.09 -2.47 -20.16
C ASP A 360 -18.56 -2.32 -20.36
N GLU A 361 -18.03 -3.01 -21.36
CA GLU A 361 -16.61 -2.95 -21.71
C GLU A 361 -16.18 -1.59 -22.29
N ARG A 362 -17.08 -0.88 -22.98
CA ARG A 362 -16.77 0.45 -23.54
C ARG A 362 -16.60 1.46 -22.40
N LEU A 363 -17.50 1.39 -21.42
CA LEU A 363 -17.40 2.21 -20.20
C LEU A 363 -16.10 1.91 -19.47
N ARG A 364 -15.76 0.64 -19.25
CA ARG A 364 -14.52 0.24 -18.58
C ARG A 364 -13.29 0.86 -19.23
N ARG A 365 -13.18 0.78 -20.56
CA ARG A 365 -12.04 1.35 -21.30
C ARG A 365 -11.94 2.86 -21.12
N LYS A 366 -13.07 3.58 -21.18
CA LYS A 366 -13.11 5.04 -20.96
C LYS A 366 -12.74 5.40 -19.53
N VAL A 367 -13.29 4.68 -18.55
CA VAL A 367 -13.00 4.88 -17.12
C VAL A 367 -11.54 4.62 -16.83
N HIS A 368 -10.94 3.57 -17.41
CA HIS A 368 -9.52 3.25 -17.18
C HIS A 368 -8.59 4.37 -17.68
N ILE A 369 -8.90 4.98 -18.82
CA ILE A 369 -8.18 6.18 -19.30
C ILE A 369 -8.42 7.37 -18.36
N GLY A 370 -9.68 7.62 -18.00
CA GLY A 370 -10.05 8.71 -17.09
C GLY A 370 -9.33 8.61 -15.74
N MET A 371 -9.27 7.40 -15.15
CA MET A 371 -8.54 7.17 -13.90
C MET A 371 -7.04 7.43 -14.05
N ALA A 372 -6.43 7.05 -15.19
CA ALA A 372 -5.03 7.34 -15.45
C ALA A 372 -4.77 8.87 -15.53
N VAL A 373 -5.65 9.63 -16.17
CA VAL A 373 -5.55 11.10 -16.25
C VAL A 373 -5.70 11.72 -14.85
N VAL A 374 -6.70 11.29 -14.08
CA VAL A 374 -6.92 11.78 -12.71
C VAL A 374 -5.71 11.43 -11.82
N PHE A 375 -5.14 10.25 -11.98
CA PHE A 375 -3.93 9.83 -11.27
C PHE A 375 -2.74 10.76 -11.53
N VAL A 376 -2.48 11.11 -12.80
CA VAL A 376 -1.45 12.11 -13.17
C VAL A 376 -1.73 13.44 -12.48
N MET A 377 -2.98 13.94 -12.52
CA MET A 377 -3.33 15.20 -11.88
C MET A 377 -3.05 15.17 -10.36
N PHE A 378 -3.41 14.09 -9.67
CA PHE A 378 -3.14 13.96 -8.23
C PHE A 378 -1.66 13.97 -7.91
N ILE A 379 -0.82 13.29 -8.73
CA ILE A 379 0.64 13.30 -8.55
C ILE A 379 1.21 14.71 -8.71
N LEU A 380 0.75 15.46 -9.73
CA LEU A 380 1.21 16.82 -9.99
C LEU A 380 0.77 17.80 -8.89
N ILE A 381 -0.47 17.68 -8.41
CA ILE A 381 -0.99 18.47 -7.28
C ILE A 381 -0.18 18.15 -6.02
N PHE A 382 0.07 16.89 -5.73
CA PHE A 382 0.86 16.46 -4.56
C PHE A 382 2.26 17.06 -4.58
N LYS A 383 2.91 17.12 -5.74
CA LYS A 383 4.23 17.78 -5.89
C LYS A 383 4.23 19.23 -5.41
N VAL A 384 3.13 19.95 -5.66
CA VAL A 384 3.02 21.38 -5.28
C VAL A 384 2.72 21.54 -3.79
N LEU A 385 1.94 20.62 -3.21
CA LEU A 385 1.44 20.73 -1.84
C LEU A 385 2.34 20.10 -0.79
N ASN A 386 3.21 19.14 -1.17
CA ASN A 386 3.96 18.35 -0.21
C ASN A 386 5.16 19.09 0.37
N SER A 387 5.18 19.22 1.71
CA SER A 387 6.28 19.76 2.50
C SER A 387 6.74 18.82 3.62
N THR A 388 6.20 17.60 3.70
CA THR A 388 6.42 16.64 4.80
C THR A 388 6.97 15.31 4.31
N SER A 389 7.39 14.43 5.23
CA SER A 389 7.72 13.04 4.93
C SER A 389 6.57 12.34 4.21
N VAL A 390 6.87 11.66 3.12
CA VAL A 390 5.87 11.03 2.25
C VAL A 390 5.15 9.90 2.98
N ILE A 391 5.85 9.13 3.82
CA ILE A 391 5.24 8.04 4.58
C ILE A 391 4.24 8.55 5.61
N ASP A 392 4.58 9.64 6.30
CA ASP A 392 3.67 10.29 7.26
C ASP A 392 2.43 10.83 6.56
N ALA A 393 2.59 11.46 5.40
CA ALA A 393 1.47 11.95 4.60
C ALA A 393 0.49 10.83 4.22
N ILE A 394 1.01 9.64 3.84
CA ILE A 394 0.15 8.48 3.52
C ILE A 394 -0.64 8.02 4.75
N TYR A 395 0.00 7.84 5.90
CA TYR A 395 -0.69 7.37 7.09
C TYR A 395 -1.72 8.36 7.61
N VAL A 396 -1.41 9.65 7.56
CA VAL A 396 -2.37 10.71 7.90
C VAL A 396 -3.57 10.67 6.96
N MET A 397 -3.36 10.63 5.64
CA MET A 397 -4.45 10.52 4.67
C MET A 397 -5.27 9.25 4.87
N CYS A 398 -4.61 8.10 5.10
CA CYS A 398 -5.29 6.85 5.40
C CYS A 398 -6.15 6.96 6.66
N SER A 399 -5.66 7.58 7.72
CA SER A 399 -6.40 7.73 8.97
C SER A 399 -7.70 8.52 8.80
N TYR A 400 -7.70 9.55 7.96
CA TYR A 400 -8.90 10.34 7.69
C TYR A 400 -9.86 9.67 6.69
N THR A 401 -9.35 8.96 5.70
CA THR A 401 -10.16 8.46 4.59
C THR A 401 -10.63 7.02 4.79
N TYR A 402 -9.84 6.15 5.42
CA TYR A 402 -10.25 4.77 5.73
C TYR A 402 -11.00 4.61 7.06
N GLY A 403 -10.93 5.60 7.96
CA GLY A 403 -11.66 5.56 9.22
C GLY A 403 -13.17 5.36 9.04
N PRO A 404 -13.86 6.14 8.19
CA PRO A 404 -15.27 5.92 7.90
C PRO A 404 -15.58 4.54 7.33
N LEU A 405 -14.71 3.99 6.48
CA LEU A 405 -14.85 2.62 5.97
C LEU A 405 -14.77 1.59 7.10
N LEU A 406 -13.80 1.75 8.00
CA LEU A 406 -13.69 0.90 9.19
C LEU A 406 -14.98 0.92 10.02
N GLY A 407 -15.52 2.11 10.29
CA GLY A 407 -16.75 2.28 11.06
C GLY A 407 -17.98 1.66 10.38
N LEU A 408 -18.12 1.84 9.06
CA LEU A 408 -19.20 1.25 8.26
C LEU A 408 -19.17 -0.28 8.28
N PHE A 409 -18.00 -0.86 8.02
CA PHE A 409 -17.83 -2.32 8.01
C PHE A 409 -17.97 -2.91 9.41
N ALA A 410 -17.35 -2.31 10.42
CA ALA A 410 -17.49 -2.74 11.81
C ALA A 410 -18.94 -2.71 12.25
N TYR A 411 -19.67 -1.63 11.96
CA TYR A 411 -21.10 -1.53 12.28
C TYR A 411 -21.92 -2.61 11.57
N GLY A 412 -21.67 -2.83 10.28
CA GLY A 412 -22.37 -3.85 9.50
C GLY A 412 -22.14 -5.28 10.01
N LEU A 413 -20.90 -5.59 10.45
CA LEU A 413 -20.49 -6.92 10.92
C LEU A 413 -20.90 -7.20 12.37
N LEU A 414 -20.74 -6.20 13.26
CA LEU A 414 -20.90 -6.37 14.70
C LEU A 414 -22.33 -6.12 15.19
N THR A 415 -23.19 -5.45 14.39
CA THR A 415 -24.55 -5.15 14.79
C THR A 415 -25.57 -5.79 13.84
N ARG A 416 -26.81 -6.01 14.34
CA ARG A 416 -27.96 -6.41 13.52
C ARG A 416 -28.99 -5.28 13.37
N ARG A 417 -28.66 -4.07 13.84
CA ARG A 417 -29.58 -2.93 13.83
C ARG A 417 -29.79 -2.39 12.41
N ALA A 418 -30.98 -1.89 12.14
CA ALA A 418 -31.29 -1.22 10.89
C ALA A 418 -30.76 0.22 10.93
N THR A 419 -30.08 0.65 9.87
CA THR A 419 -29.50 1.98 9.75
C THR A 419 -30.44 2.88 8.94
N LYS A 420 -30.55 4.15 9.33
CA LYS A 420 -31.13 5.17 8.46
C LYS A 420 -30.15 5.51 7.35
N ASP A 421 -30.16 4.74 6.26
CA ASP A 421 -29.21 4.85 5.14
C ASP A 421 -29.01 6.29 4.62
N ARG A 422 -30.06 7.12 4.76
CA ARG A 422 -30.05 8.54 4.34
C ARG A 422 -29.03 9.38 5.11
N ILE A 423 -28.71 9.03 6.35
CA ILE A 423 -27.83 9.81 7.24
C ILE A 423 -26.37 9.35 7.14
N VAL A 424 -26.14 8.15 6.65
CA VAL A 424 -24.79 7.54 6.59
C VAL A 424 -23.74 8.42 5.90
N PRO A 425 -23.99 9.04 4.74
CA PRO A 425 -23.00 9.93 4.10
C PRO A 425 -22.56 11.09 4.99
N TYR A 426 -23.51 11.68 5.72
CA TYR A 426 -23.23 12.81 6.62
C TYR A 426 -22.37 12.39 7.81
N ILE A 427 -22.66 11.23 8.41
CA ILE A 427 -21.85 10.66 9.50
C ILE A 427 -20.44 10.37 9.01
N ALA A 428 -20.30 9.75 7.84
CA ALA A 428 -19.02 9.40 7.25
C ALA A 428 -18.16 10.63 6.90
N ILE A 429 -18.77 11.76 6.56
CA ILE A 429 -18.06 13.02 6.32
C ILE A 429 -17.76 13.76 7.64
N ALA A 430 -18.69 13.75 8.59
CA ALA A 430 -18.51 14.42 9.88
C ALA A 430 -17.40 13.77 10.73
N SER A 431 -17.24 12.45 10.66
CA SER A 431 -16.26 11.71 11.46
C SER A 431 -14.82 12.14 11.22
N PRO A 432 -14.28 12.22 10.00
CA PRO A 432 -12.93 12.72 9.76
C PRO A 432 -12.77 14.20 10.15
N LEU A 433 -13.80 15.03 10.01
CA LEU A 433 -13.75 16.43 10.43
C LEU A 433 -13.64 16.57 11.96
N LEU A 434 -14.42 15.78 12.70
CA LEU A 434 -14.32 15.71 14.15
C LEU A 434 -12.96 15.15 14.59
N CYS A 435 -12.46 14.16 13.87
CA CYS A 435 -11.16 13.57 14.14
C CYS A 435 -10.03 14.58 13.95
N PHE A 436 -10.10 15.41 12.89
CA PHE A 436 -9.16 16.51 12.66
C PHE A 436 -9.21 17.55 13.77
N ALA A 437 -10.42 17.94 14.20
CA ALA A 437 -10.59 18.87 15.33
C ALA A 437 -10.00 18.31 16.64
N LEU A 438 -10.20 17.00 16.91
CA LEU A 438 -9.64 16.33 18.08
C LEU A 438 -8.10 16.27 18.03
N ASP A 439 -7.51 15.95 16.89
CA ASP A 439 -6.05 15.91 16.73
C ASP A 439 -5.43 17.29 16.93
N THR A 440 -6.05 18.32 16.33
CA THR A 440 -5.59 19.71 16.50
C THR A 440 -5.70 20.16 17.97
N ALA A 441 -6.85 19.94 18.61
CA ALA A 441 -7.07 20.32 20.00
C ALA A 441 -6.15 19.56 20.97
N SER A 442 -5.92 18.26 20.74
CA SER A 442 -5.01 17.45 21.53
C SER A 442 -3.56 17.96 21.43
N LYS A 443 -3.14 18.35 20.24
CA LYS A 443 -1.80 18.90 20.03
C LYS A 443 -1.62 20.26 20.73
N GLU A 444 -2.63 21.13 20.65
CA GLU A 444 -2.56 22.48 21.25
C GLU A 444 -2.71 22.47 22.79
N TRP A 445 -3.63 21.66 23.34
CA TRP A 445 -3.98 21.71 24.75
C TRP A 445 -3.21 20.70 25.60
N LEU A 446 -2.89 19.52 25.04
CA LEU A 446 -2.24 18.41 25.76
C LEU A 446 -0.80 18.17 25.30
N GLY A 447 -0.33 18.83 24.24
CA GLY A 447 0.96 18.55 23.61
C GLY A 447 1.05 17.14 23.00
N TYR A 448 -0.08 16.43 22.89
CA TYR A 448 -0.14 15.07 22.37
C TYR A 448 -0.54 15.07 20.88
N LYS A 449 0.34 14.54 20.04
CA LYS A 449 0.05 14.30 18.61
C LYS A 449 -0.34 12.84 18.43
N PHE A 450 -1.55 12.63 17.89
CA PHE A 450 -1.98 11.28 17.53
C PHE A 450 -1.07 10.67 16.45
N GLY A 451 -0.83 9.37 16.56
CA GLY A 451 -0.16 8.55 15.56
C GLY A 451 -1.18 7.77 14.73
N TYR A 452 -0.88 6.50 14.49
CA TYR A 452 -1.74 5.61 13.69
C TYR A 452 -3.06 5.24 14.37
N GLU A 453 -3.18 5.44 15.67
CA GLU A 453 -4.40 5.27 16.45
C GLU A 453 -5.54 6.22 16.03
N LEU A 454 -5.23 7.31 15.34
CA LEU A 454 -6.22 8.23 14.79
C LEU A 454 -7.23 7.53 13.86
N LEU A 455 -6.76 6.51 13.13
CA LEU A 455 -7.60 5.65 12.29
C LEU A 455 -8.70 4.95 13.12
N MET A 456 -8.35 4.42 14.29
CA MET A 456 -9.30 3.72 15.18
C MET A 456 -10.33 4.69 15.75
N ILE A 457 -9.88 5.88 16.15
CA ILE A 457 -10.75 6.95 16.68
C ILE A 457 -11.78 7.35 15.60
N ASN A 458 -11.32 7.59 14.38
CA ASN A 458 -12.20 7.96 13.27
C ASN A 458 -13.21 6.83 12.95
N GLY A 459 -12.75 5.57 12.93
CA GLY A 459 -13.63 4.42 12.77
C GLY A 459 -14.67 4.30 13.90
N LEU A 460 -14.25 4.53 15.14
CA LEU A 460 -15.13 4.51 16.32
C LEU A 460 -16.17 5.65 16.26
N LEU A 461 -15.79 6.87 15.90
CA LEU A 461 -16.71 7.99 15.73
C LEU A 461 -17.78 7.67 14.67
N THR A 462 -17.37 7.09 13.55
CA THR A 462 -18.33 6.64 12.53
C THR A 462 -19.26 5.55 13.07
N PHE A 463 -18.71 4.55 13.76
CA PHE A 463 -19.51 3.46 14.36
C PHE A 463 -20.52 4.00 15.37
N ILE A 464 -20.11 4.87 16.29
CA ILE A 464 -21.00 5.50 17.30
C ILE A 464 -22.07 6.34 16.62
N GLY A 465 -21.72 7.15 15.63
CA GLY A 465 -22.69 7.96 14.87
C GLY A 465 -23.77 7.09 14.21
N LEU A 466 -23.36 5.95 13.61
CA LEU A 466 -24.29 4.98 13.04
C LEU A 466 -25.15 4.30 14.13
N PHE A 467 -24.56 3.96 15.26
CA PHE A 467 -25.26 3.30 16.35
C PHE A 467 -26.35 4.19 16.97
N ILE A 468 -26.04 5.47 17.20
CA ILE A 468 -27.00 6.45 17.74
C ILE A 468 -28.14 6.70 16.75
N SER A 469 -27.84 6.76 15.44
CA SER A 469 -28.82 7.01 14.39
C SER A 469 -29.66 5.79 14.02
N SER A 470 -29.33 4.60 14.54
CA SER A 470 -29.97 3.34 14.20
C SER A 470 -31.20 3.07 15.05
N GLN A 471 -32.11 2.25 14.49
CA GLN A 471 -33.26 1.73 15.21
C GLN A 471 -33.10 0.23 15.49
N PRO A 472 -33.67 -0.30 16.59
CA PRO A 472 -33.71 -1.74 16.77
C PRO A 472 -34.37 -2.39 15.55
N SER A 473 -33.78 -3.47 15.05
CA SER A 473 -34.37 -4.19 13.91
C SER A 473 -35.70 -4.75 14.30
N SER A 474 -36.76 -4.34 13.61
CA SER A 474 -38.12 -4.87 13.76
C SER A 474 -38.31 -6.21 13.03
N LYS A 475 -37.25 -6.83 12.51
CA LYS A 475 -37.29 -8.15 11.86
C LYS A 475 -36.89 -9.23 12.85
N HIS A 476 -37.89 -9.96 13.32
CA HIS A 476 -37.75 -11.31 13.89
C HIS A 476 -37.32 -12.30 12.82
#